data_9e3c2e6a8bfcf2c3a052b31cae519aeb
#
_entry.id   9e3c2e6a8bfcf2c3a052b31cae519aeb
#
_cell.length_a   1.000
_cell.length_b   1.000
_cell.length_c   1.000
_cell.angle_alpha   90.00
_cell.angle_beta   90.00
_cell.angle_gamma   90.00
#
_symmetry.space_group_name_H-M   'P 1'
#
loop_
_entity.id
_entity.type
_entity.pdbx_description
1 polymer ?
#
loop_
_entity_poly.entity_id
_entity_poly.type
_entity_poly.pdbx_seq_one_letter_code
_entity_poly.pdbx_strand_id
1 'polypeptide(L)'
;MLIRVLPGDPILSIVPETATEEDIERTRIRYGLDRPIFIQYFDYMSGVFRGDFGTSIQTNRAVVEQIRERLPRTLELVLYGFIFSLLLSIFLGFLSAYKAGKMSDHFSRFVVLVGNSLPDFWFALVLILIFFGLLDWAPPPIGRIESDIGLELFTGFLTLDALISGNWRALGSALSHLALPVLTLGIVGAAPMMRSVRASALEVMGSPAYHCANAHGINSKELFWKYLFRESLVPLPVLAGLIFGNLIGGSVLVEYVFSWQGFGQWALRGLLLRDYPVIQAFVLVTAGFYVIIFLIADIVQAFLDPRIRY
;
A
#
# COMPACT_ATOMS: atom_id res chain seq x y z
N MET A 1 5.38 21.79 5.54
CA MET A 1 6.33 22.91 5.54
C MET A 1 7.53 22.71 4.64
N LEU A 2 8.31 21.62 4.78
CA LEU A 2 9.52 21.37 3.98
C LEU A 2 9.28 21.49 2.46
N ILE A 3 8.13 21.04 1.94
CA ILE A 3 7.78 21.09 0.51
C ILE A 3 7.75 22.52 -0.03
N ARG A 4 7.37 23.50 0.79
CA ARG A 4 7.32 24.93 0.40
C ARG A 4 8.69 25.63 0.45
N VAL A 5 9.70 24.96 1.02
CA VAL A 5 11.10 25.46 1.07
C VAL A 5 11.93 24.88 -0.08
N LEU A 6 11.41 23.87 -0.80
CA LEU A 6 12.09 23.31 -1.96
C LEU A 6 12.29 24.38 -3.04
N PRO A 7 13.45 24.37 -3.73
CA PRO A 7 13.73 25.32 -4.79
C PRO A 7 12.73 25.17 -5.95
N GLY A 8 12.11 26.29 -6.35
CA GLY A 8 11.16 26.41 -7.44
C GLY A 8 9.87 27.08 -7.03
N ASP A 9 9.40 27.99 -7.87
CA ASP A 9 8.14 28.72 -7.64
C ASP A 9 7.00 27.94 -8.32
N PRO A 10 5.98 27.46 -7.55
CA PRO A 10 4.84 26.75 -8.11
C PRO A 10 4.04 27.63 -9.07
N ILE A 11 4.07 28.97 -8.91
CA ILE A 11 3.37 29.90 -9.75
C ILE A 11 3.86 29.86 -11.18
N LEU A 12 5.18 29.71 -11.37
CA LEU A 12 5.78 29.62 -12.71
C LEU A 12 5.31 28.40 -13.53
N SER A 13 4.77 27.39 -12.87
CA SER A 13 4.21 26.20 -13.57
C SER A 13 2.74 26.37 -14.02
N ILE A 14 2.09 27.46 -13.59
CA ILE A 14 0.65 27.70 -13.85
C ILE A 14 0.41 28.89 -14.75
N VAL A 15 1.27 29.90 -14.64
CA VAL A 15 1.16 31.10 -15.48
C VAL A 15 1.73 30.81 -16.87
N PRO A 16 1.13 31.38 -17.92
CA PRO A 16 1.70 31.31 -19.28
C PRO A 16 3.13 31.86 -19.31
N GLU A 17 3.97 31.35 -20.20
CA GLU A 17 5.33 31.90 -20.40
C GLU A 17 5.34 33.40 -20.74
N THR A 18 4.22 33.92 -21.24
CA THR A 18 4.00 35.34 -21.57
C THR A 18 3.46 36.16 -20.40
N ALA A 19 3.29 35.58 -19.21
CA ALA A 19 2.74 36.28 -18.05
C ALA A 19 3.66 37.40 -17.61
N THR A 20 3.08 38.55 -17.25
CA THR A 20 3.81 39.68 -16.68
C THR A 20 4.17 39.41 -15.22
N GLU A 21 5.16 40.13 -14.69
CA GLU A 21 5.48 40.07 -13.25
C GLU A 21 4.26 40.41 -12.38
N GLU A 22 3.39 41.30 -12.85
CA GLU A 22 2.13 41.66 -12.17
C GLU A 22 1.15 40.49 -12.12
N ASP A 23 1.03 39.68 -13.18
CA ASP A 23 0.18 38.49 -13.20
C ASP A 23 0.71 37.39 -12.28
N ILE A 24 2.03 37.24 -12.20
CA ILE A 24 2.72 36.31 -11.30
C ILE A 24 2.41 36.71 -9.84
N GLU A 25 2.57 37.99 -9.51
CA GLU A 25 2.34 38.48 -8.14
C GLU A 25 0.86 38.41 -7.74
N ARG A 26 -0.07 38.75 -8.62
CA ARG A 26 -1.51 38.57 -8.39
C ARG A 26 -1.87 37.11 -8.13
N THR A 27 -1.25 36.20 -8.88
CA THR A 27 -1.46 34.77 -8.70
C THR A 27 -0.88 34.30 -7.36
N ARG A 28 0.29 34.82 -6.96
CA ARG A 28 0.93 34.53 -5.67
C ARG A 28 0.04 34.93 -4.50
N ILE A 29 -0.52 36.14 -4.53
CA ILE A 29 -1.44 36.64 -3.52
C ILE A 29 -2.72 35.79 -3.47
N ARG A 30 -3.26 35.43 -4.64
CA ARG A 30 -4.48 34.59 -4.74
C ARG A 30 -4.32 33.23 -4.05
N TYR A 31 -3.13 32.62 -4.11
CA TYR A 31 -2.82 31.36 -3.46
C TYR A 31 -2.22 31.52 -2.05
N GLY A 32 -2.12 32.75 -1.54
CA GLY A 32 -1.60 33.07 -0.20
C GLY A 32 -0.14 32.70 -0.02
N LEU A 33 0.63 32.67 -1.10
CA LEU A 33 2.05 32.32 -1.09
C LEU A 33 2.94 33.53 -0.79
N ASP A 34 2.37 34.72 -0.71
CA ASP A 34 2.99 35.98 -0.29
C ASP A 34 3.19 36.08 1.22
N ARG A 35 2.44 35.28 2.02
CA ARG A 35 2.45 35.36 3.48
C ARG A 35 3.65 34.64 4.10
N PRO A 36 4.07 34.99 5.33
CA PRO A 36 5.07 34.22 6.06
C PRO A 36 4.69 32.74 6.18
N ILE A 37 5.68 31.85 6.04
CA ILE A 37 5.48 30.40 5.98
C ILE A 37 4.73 29.83 7.20
N PHE A 38 4.89 30.44 8.37
CA PHE A 38 4.17 30.05 9.58
C PHE A 38 2.68 30.35 9.48
N ILE A 39 2.30 31.51 8.91
CA ILE A 39 0.89 31.88 8.70
C ILE A 39 0.26 30.91 7.69
N GLN A 40 0.94 30.64 6.59
CA GLN A 40 0.50 29.64 5.60
C GLN A 40 0.27 28.26 6.21
N TYR A 41 1.12 27.87 7.20
CA TYR A 41 0.97 26.59 7.90
C TYR A 41 -0.28 26.55 8.78
N PHE A 42 -0.50 27.59 9.58
CA PHE A 42 -1.66 27.66 10.49
C PHE A 42 -2.97 27.78 9.70
N ASP A 43 -3.00 28.55 8.62
CA ASP A 43 -4.15 28.66 7.72
C ASP A 43 -4.48 27.31 7.11
N TYR A 44 -3.48 26.60 6.58
CA TYR A 44 -3.65 25.25 6.00
C TYR A 44 -4.13 24.25 7.05
N MET A 45 -3.51 24.18 8.22
CA MET A 45 -3.93 23.26 9.28
C MET A 45 -5.34 23.55 9.79
N SER A 46 -5.71 24.82 9.93
CA SER A 46 -7.09 25.20 10.26
C SER A 46 -8.11 24.74 9.22
N GLY A 47 -7.76 24.81 7.93
CA GLY A 47 -8.56 24.26 6.84
C GLY A 47 -8.70 22.74 6.95
N VAL A 48 -7.59 22.03 7.14
CA VAL A 48 -7.56 20.56 7.27
C VAL A 48 -8.49 20.06 8.40
N PHE A 49 -8.47 20.72 9.57
CA PHE A 49 -9.38 20.37 10.67
C PHE A 49 -10.86 20.59 10.35
N ARG A 50 -11.17 21.41 9.34
CA ARG A 50 -12.53 21.60 8.81
C ARG A 50 -12.84 20.72 7.61
N GLY A 51 -11.90 19.84 7.20
CA GLY A 51 -12.01 18.99 6.01
C GLY A 51 -11.67 19.69 4.69
N ASP A 52 -11.12 20.90 4.75
CA ASP A 52 -10.65 21.64 3.59
C ASP A 52 -9.15 21.47 3.41
N PHE A 53 -8.76 20.72 2.38
CA PHE A 53 -7.36 20.51 1.99
C PHE A 53 -6.88 21.53 0.93
N GLY A 54 -7.70 22.52 0.64
CA GLY A 54 -7.44 23.52 -0.39
C GLY A 54 -7.83 23.07 -1.81
N THR A 55 -7.40 23.85 -2.78
CA THR A 55 -7.67 23.63 -4.20
C THR A 55 -6.38 23.30 -4.92
N SER A 56 -6.40 22.27 -5.77
CA SER A 56 -5.26 21.92 -6.62
C SER A 56 -4.94 23.09 -7.56
N ILE A 57 -3.65 23.42 -7.59
CA ILE A 57 -3.14 24.52 -8.42
C ILE A 57 -3.24 24.17 -9.91
N GLN A 58 -3.06 22.88 -10.25
CA GLN A 58 -3.05 22.40 -11.63
C GLN A 58 -4.44 22.17 -12.22
N THR A 59 -5.34 21.60 -11.42
CA THR A 59 -6.68 21.20 -11.91
C THR A 59 -7.78 22.17 -11.53
N ASN A 60 -7.51 23.11 -10.65
CA ASN A 60 -8.47 24.05 -10.06
C ASN A 60 -9.71 23.37 -9.43
N ARG A 61 -9.55 22.10 -9.00
CA ARG A 61 -10.58 21.30 -8.30
C ARG A 61 -10.23 21.18 -6.81
N ALA A 62 -11.26 21.06 -5.97
CA ALA A 62 -11.06 20.81 -4.55
C ALA A 62 -10.25 19.53 -4.33
N VAL A 63 -9.20 19.60 -3.47
CA VAL A 63 -8.32 18.46 -3.19
C VAL A 63 -9.09 17.34 -2.50
N VAL A 64 -10.04 17.66 -1.63
CA VAL A 64 -10.88 16.66 -0.93
C VAL A 64 -11.69 15.79 -1.88
N GLU A 65 -12.22 16.35 -2.98
CA GLU A 65 -12.94 15.59 -3.98
C GLU A 65 -12.01 14.60 -4.69
N GLN A 66 -10.83 15.07 -5.07
CA GLN A 66 -9.81 14.22 -5.71
C GLN A 66 -9.33 13.09 -4.79
N ILE A 67 -9.22 13.34 -3.48
CA ILE A 67 -8.93 12.30 -2.47
C ILE A 67 -10.05 11.26 -2.47
N ARG A 68 -11.31 11.67 -2.38
CA ARG A 68 -12.46 10.75 -2.36
C ARG A 68 -12.53 9.85 -3.60
N GLU A 69 -12.18 10.38 -4.76
CA GLU A 69 -12.16 9.62 -6.00
C GLU A 69 -11.00 8.62 -6.09
N ARG A 70 -9.83 8.94 -5.53
CA ARG A 70 -8.57 8.22 -5.79
C ARG A 70 -8.11 7.34 -4.64
N LEU A 71 -8.38 7.75 -3.42
CA LEU A 71 -7.96 7.01 -2.23
C LEU A 71 -8.54 5.58 -2.18
N PRO A 72 -9.84 5.35 -2.49
CA PRO A 72 -10.38 3.98 -2.53
C PRO A 72 -9.65 3.07 -3.52
N ARG A 73 -9.20 3.61 -4.65
CA ARG A 73 -8.46 2.85 -5.69
C ARG A 73 -7.12 2.32 -5.15
N THR A 74 -6.37 3.16 -4.44
CA THR A 74 -5.12 2.76 -3.79
C THR A 74 -5.37 1.79 -2.65
N LEU A 75 -6.39 2.05 -1.82
CA LEU A 75 -6.74 1.17 -0.71
C LEU A 75 -7.14 -0.22 -1.20
N GLU A 76 -7.89 -0.32 -2.29
CA GLU A 76 -8.21 -1.61 -2.92
C GLU A 76 -6.95 -2.37 -3.31
N LEU A 77 -6.04 -1.74 -4.06
CA LEU A 77 -4.79 -2.36 -4.49
C LEU A 77 -3.93 -2.80 -3.29
N VAL A 78 -3.73 -1.90 -2.32
CA VAL A 78 -2.90 -2.16 -1.14
C VAL A 78 -3.51 -3.25 -0.27
N LEU A 79 -4.83 -3.26 -0.09
CA LEU A 79 -5.52 -4.28 0.69
C LEU A 79 -5.34 -5.68 0.08
N TYR A 80 -5.57 -5.83 -1.23
CA TYR A 80 -5.34 -7.11 -1.92
C TYR A 80 -3.87 -7.52 -1.90
N GLY A 81 -2.94 -6.59 -2.14
CA GLY A 81 -1.51 -6.82 -2.04
C GLY A 81 -1.08 -7.26 -0.64
N PHE A 82 -1.62 -6.63 0.40
CA PHE A 82 -1.36 -6.98 1.78
C PHE A 82 -1.92 -8.36 2.17
N ILE A 83 -3.18 -8.65 1.80
CA ILE A 83 -3.77 -9.98 2.07
C ILE A 83 -2.94 -11.06 1.39
N PHE A 84 -2.55 -10.86 0.14
CA PHE A 84 -1.68 -11.79 -0.58
C PHE A 84 -0.32 -11.94 0.11
N SER A 85 0.33 -10.83 0.50
CA SER A 85 1.57 -10.84 1.29
C SER A 85 1.45 -11.66 2.56
N LEU A 86 0.38 -11.43 3.32
CA LEU A 86 0.13 -12.09 4.60
C LEU A 86 -0.03 -13.60 4.41
N LEU A 87 -0.90 -14.01 3.48
CA LEU A 87 -1.13 -15.42 3.19
C LEU A 87 0.13 -16.11 2.68
N LEU A 88 0.85 -15.48 1.75
CA LEU A 88 2.08 -16.01 1.20
C LEU A 88 3.17 -16.15 2.28
N SER A 89 3.31 -15.16 3.15
CA SER A 89 4.31 -15.17 4.22
C SER A 89 4.05 -16.27 5.27
N ILE A 90 2.80 -16.45 5.65
CA ILE A 90 2.40 -17.51 6.59
C ILE A 90 2.67 -18.88 5.94
N PHE A 91 2.19 -19.08 4.70
CA PHE A 91 2.37 -20.35 4.00
C PHE A 91 3.85 -20.70 3.80
N LEU A 92 4.63 -19.80 3.21
CA LEU A 92 6.05 -20.04 2.95
C LEU A 92 6.88 -20.08 4.25
N GLY A 93 6.51 -19.31 5.27
CA GLY A 93 7.17 -19.29 6.57
C GLY A 93 7.09 -20.64 7.27
N PHE A 94 5.90 -21.21 7.39
CA PHE A 94 5.71 -22.54 7.96
C PHE A 94 6.30 -23.65 7.09
N LEU A 95 6.11 -23.59 5.76
CA LEU A 95 6.70 -24.56 4.84
C LEU A 95 8.23 -24.61 4.98
N SER A 96 8.88 -23.45 5.06
CA SER A 96 10.32 -23.29 5.23
C SER A 96 10.79 -23.78 6.62
N ALA A 97 10.03 -23.54 7.68
CA ALA A 97 10.34 -24.01 9.02
C ALA A 97 10.24 -25.55 9.13
N TYR A 98 9.15 -26.14 8.65
CA TYR A 98 8.97 -27.60 8.66
C TYR A 98 9.98 -28.38 7.82
N LYS A 99 10.43 -27.79 6.75
CA LYS A 99 11.38 -28.38 5.82
C LYS A 99 12.74 -27.69 5.88
N ALA A 100 13.13 -27.24 7.07
CA ALA A 100 14.42 -26.58 7.28
C ALA A 100 15.58 -27.40 6.71
N GLY A 101 16.43 -26.75 5.92
CA GLY A 101 17.57 -27.37 5.24
C GLY A 101 17.22 -28.19 3.97
N LYS A 102 15.94 -28.35 3.58
CA LYS A 102 15.52 -29.03 2.35
C LYS A 102 15.37 -28.03 1.19
N MET A 103 15.18 -28.55 -0.03
CA MET A 103 15.02 -27.73 -1.25
C MET A 103 13.87 -26.72 -1.14
N SER A 104 12.75 -27.09 -0.49
CA SER A 104 11.63 -26.18 -0.26
C SER A 104 11.98 -24.99 0.66
N ASP A 105 12.86 -25.17 1.64
CA ASP A 105 13.40 -24.06 2.45
C ASP A 105 14.26 -23.14 1.59
N HIS A 106 15.12 -23.68 0.75
CA HIS A 106 15.93 -22.90 -0.19
C HIS A 106 15.08 -22.13 -1.19
N PHE A 107 14.03 -22.75 -1.74
CA PHE A 107 13.08 -22.09 -2.64
C PHE A 107 12.33 -20.94 -1.95
N SER A 108 11.82 -21.19 -0.74
CA SER A 108 11.14 -20.13 0.02
C SER A 108 12.07 -18.95 0.32
N ARG A 109 13.33 -19.22 0.68
CA ARG A 109 14.34 -18.17 0.88
C ARG A 109 14.68 -17.44 -0.41
N PHE A 110 14.72 -18.14 -1.53
CA PHE A 110 14.94 -17.51 -2.84
C PHE A 110 13.82 -16.52 -3.18
N VAL A 111 12.55 -16.89 -2.99
CA VAL A 111 11.40 -15.97 -3.18
C VAL A 111 11.54 -14.72 -2.31
N VAL A 112 11.94 -14.89 -1.04
CA VAL A 112 12.20 -13.77 -0.12
C VAL A 112 13.36 -12.90 -0.59
N LEU A 113 14.44 -13.51 -1.08
CA LEU A 113 15.59 -12.79 -1.58
C LEU A 113 15.21 -11.91 -2.78
N VAL A 114 14.48 -12.47 -3.74
CA VAL A 114 13.96 -11.75 -4.90
C VAL A 114 13.10 -10.58 -4.45
N GLY A 115 12.09 -10.83 -3.59
CA GLY A 115 11.17 -9.78 -3.12
C GLY A 115 11.85 -8.66 -2.31
N ASN A 116 13.00 -8.90 -1.69
CA ASN A 116 13.70 -7.90 -0.88
C ASN A 116 14.85 -7.19 -1.62
N SER A 117 15.28 -7.71 -2.76
CA SER A 117 16.46 -7.22 -3.48
C SER A 117 16.10 -6.35 -4.68
N LEU A 118 14.87 -6.45 -5.17
CA LEU A 118 14.43 -5.75 -6.38
C LEU A 118 13.55 -4.56 -6.02
N PRO A 119 13.74 -3.41 -6.69
CA PRO A 119 12.79 -2.31 -6.60
C PRO A 119 11.41 -2.74 -7.12
N ASP A 120 10.33 -2.37 -6.41
CA ASP A 120 8.94 -2.75 -6.72
C ASP A 120 8.56 -2.44 -8.17
N PHE A 121 8.90 -1.25 -8.66
CA PHE A 121 8.59 -0.84 -10.02
C PHE A 121 9.34 -1.68 -11.08
N TRP A 122 10.58 -2.08 -10.78
CA TRP A 122 11.36 -2.92 -11.70
C TRP A 122 10.74 -4.33 -11.76
N PHE A 123 10.36 -4.87 -10.61
CA PHE A 123 9.70 -6.15 -10.54
C PHE A 123 8.33 -6.12 -11.26
N ALA A 124 7.58 -5.03 -11.14
CA ALA A 124 6.36 -4.78 -11.90
C ALA A 124 6.60 -4.85 -13.42
N LEU A 125 7.64 -4.18 -13.92
CA LEU A 125 7.99 -4.19 -15.34
C LEU A 125 8.37 -5.60 -15.84
N VAL A 126 9.10 -6.38 -15.02
CA VAL A 126 9.43 -7.76 -15.35
C VAL A 126 8.18 -8.63 -15.44
N LEU A 127 7.24 -8.49 -14.48
CA LEU A 127 5.97 -9.22 -14.53
C LEU A 127 5.13 -8.84 -15.75
N ILE A 128 5.06 -7.57 -16.11
CA ILE A 128 4.39 -7.12 -17.33
C ILE A 128 5.05 -7.73 -18.57
N LEU A 129 6.38 -7.68 -18.66
CA LEU A 129 7.10 -8.26 -19.79
C LEU A 129 6.78 -9.75 -19.95
N ILE A 130 6.79 -10.51 -18.85
CA ILE A 130 6.56 -11.96 -18.90
C ILE A 130 5.09 -12.26 -19.17
N PHE A 131 4.18 -11.75 -18.35
CA PHE A 131 2.78 -12.20 -18.35
C PHE A 131 1.93 -11.52 -19.41
N PHE A 132 2.18 -10.25 -19.71
CA PHE A 132 1.48 -9.56 -20.79
C PHE A 132 2.25 -9.65 -22.12
N GLY A 133 3.58 -9.36 -22.12
CA GLY A 133 4.33 -9.25 -23.35
C GLY A 133 4.73 -10.56 -24.01
N LEU A 134 5.08 -11.60 -23.24
CA LEU A 134 5.56 -12.88 -23.78
C LEU A 134 4.50 -13.98 -23.75
N LEU A 135 3.72 -14.08 -22.69
CA LEU A 135 2.76 -15.18 -22.48
C LEU A 135 1.32 -14.80 -22.89
N ASP A 136 1.01 -13.51 -23.01
CA ASP A 136 -0.34 -13.00 -23.29
C ASP A 136 -1.42 -13.54 -22.32
N TRP A 137 -1.01 -13.68 -21.03
CA TRP A 137 -1.89 -14.20 -19.97
C TRP A 137 -2.55 -13.10 -19.15
N ALA A 138 -2.01 -11.89 -19.20
CA ALA A 138 -2.50 -10.75 -18.44
C ALA A 138 -3.09 -9.68 -19.37
N PRO A 139 -4.07 -8.90 -18.88
CA PRO A 139 -4.60 -7.77 -19.63
C PRO A 139 -3.51 -6.67 -19.81
N PRO A 140 -3.72 -5.73 -20.74
CA PRO A 140 -2.84 -4.57 -20.87
C PRO A 140 -2.64 -3.86 -19.53
N PRO A 141 -1.43 -3.41 -19.18
CA PRO A 141 -1.14 -2.76 -17.91
C PRO A 141 -1.65 -1.31 -17.86
N ILE A 142 -2.91 -1.09 -18.23
CA ILE A 142 -3.55 0.22 -18.35
C ILE A 142 -4.91 0.20 -17.67
N GLY A 143 -5.00 0.92 -16.55
CA GLY A 143 -6.27 1.07 -15.82
C GLY A 143 -6.60 -0.12 -14.92
N ARG A 144 -7.86 -0.18 -14.49
CA ARG A 144 -8.35 -1.08 -13.46
C ARG A 144 -9.42 -2.07 -13.96
N ILE A 145 -9.94 -1.83 -15.17
CA ILE A 145 -11.01 -2.59 -15.80
C ILE A 145 -10.96 -2.31 -17.31
N GLU A 146 -11.46 -3.21 -18.13
CA GLU A 146 -11.63 -2.98 -19.57
C GLU A 146 -12.50 -1.76 -19.85
N SER A 147 -12.12 -0.96 -20.84
CA SER A 147 -12.75 0.34 -21.13
C SER A 147 -14.18 0.24 -21.65
N ASP A 148 -14.60 -0.92 -22.17
CA ASP A 148 -15.94 -1.19 -22.70
C ASP A 148 -16.94 -1.62 -21.61
N ILE A 149 -16.46 -1.85 -20.37
CA ILE A 149 -17.31 -2.26 -19.27
C ILE A 149 -17.71 -1.04 -18.44
N GLY A 150 -18.98 -0.65 -18.55
CA GLY A 150 -19.59 0.35 -17.67
C GLY A 150 -19.90 -0.24 -16.30
N LEU A 151 -19.46 0.41 -15.23
CA LEU A 151 -19.79 0.07 -13.85
C LEU A 151 -20.07 1.34 -13.05
N GLU A 152 -21.22 1.37 -12.37
CA GLU A 152 -21.50 2.42 -11.40
C GLU A 152 -20.67 2.20 -10.12
N LEU A 153 -19.99 3.26 -9.69
CA LEU A 153 -19.13 3.21 -8.52
C LEU A 153 -19.87 3.75 -7.29
N PHE A 154 -20.06 2.91 -6.28
CA PHE A 154 -20.67 3.28 -5.00
C PHE A 154 -19.62 3.46 -3.91
N THR A 155 -18.68 2.52 -3.82
CA THR A 155 -17.62 2.51 -2.78
C THR A 155 -16.30 3.03 -3.33
N GLY A 156 -16.10 2.99 -4.63
CA GLY A 156 -14.83 3.26 -5.32
C GLY A 156 -13.87 2.07 -5.36
N PHE A 157 -14.25 0.93 -4.73
CA PHE A 157 -13.58 -0.37 -4.88
C PHE A 157 -14.26 -1.11 -6.04
N LEU A 158 -13.58 -1.24 -7.17
CA LEU A 158 -14.17 -1.86 -8.36
C LEU A 158 -14.66 -3.29 -8.12
N THR A 159 -13.90 -4.06 -7.37
CA THR A 159 -14.27 -5.45 -7.06
C THR A 159 -15.52 -5.54 -6.20
N LEU A 160 -15.65 -4.68 -5.18
CA LEU A 160 -16.84 -4.62 -4.33
C LEU A 160 -18.05 -4.10 -5.11
N ASP A 161 -17.87 -3.03 -5.89
CA ASP A 161 -18.94 -2.44 -6.67
C ASP A 161 -19.44 -3.40 -7.75
N ALA A 162 -18.55 -4.19 -8.37
CA ALA A 162 -18.92 -5.25 -9.30
C ALA A 162 -19.69 -6.40 -8.63
N LEU A 163 -19.32 -6.77 -7.40
CA LEU A 163 -20.05 -7.77 -6.60
C LEU A 163 -21.44 -7.27 -6.21
N ILE A 164 -21.55 -6.03 -5.72
CA ILE A 164 -22.83 -5.43 -5.29
C ILE A 164 -23.78 -5.30 -6.46
N SER A 165 -23.29 -4.91 -7.65
CA SER A 165 -24.08 -4.78 -8.87
C SER A 165 -24.38 -6.12 -9.57
N GLY A 166 -23.79 -7.23 -9.10
CA GLY A 166 -23.92 -8.55 -9.76
C GLY A 166 -23.28 -8.63 -11.15
N ASN A 167 -22.38 -7.70 -11.48
CA ASN A 167 -21.71 -7.66 -12.78
C ASN A 167 -20.44 -8.55 -12.77
N TRP A 168 -20.63 -9.83 -13.05
CA TRP A 168 -19.55 -10.84 -13.04
C TRP A 168 -18.46 -10.55 -14.09
N ARG A 169 -18.84 -9.95 -15.24
CA ARG A 169 -17.86 -9.56 -16.26
C ARG A 169 -16.95 -8.46 -15.74
N ALA A 170 -17.51 -7.44 -15.07
CA ALA A 170 -16.76 -6.38 -14.43
C ALA A 170 -15.84 -6.93 -13.34
N LEU A 171 -16.33 -7.85 -12.50
CA LEU A 171 -15.54 -8.50 -11.46
C LEU A 171 -14.36 -9.27 -12.04
N GLY A 172 -14.59 -10.08 -13.06
CA GLY A 172 -13.53 -10.85 -13.73
C GLY A 172 -12.45 -9.93 -14.33
N SER A 173 -12.87 -8.86 -15.02
CA SER A 173 -11.95 -7.86 -15.56
C SER A 173 -11.18 -7.13 -14.46
N ALA A 174 -11.84 -6.68 -13.38
CA ALA A 174 -11.17 -6.01 -12.26
C ALA A 174 -10.13 -6.91 -11.58
N LEU A 175 -10.46 -8.18 -11.34
CA LEU A 175 -9.53 -9.15 -10.74
C LEU A 175 -8.33 -9.46 -11.65
N SER A 176 -8.54 -9.56 -12.97
CA SER A 176 -7.45 -9.78 -13.92
C SER A 176 -6.47 -8.59 -13.96
N HIS A 177 -6.98 -7.35 -13.94
CA HIS A 177 -6.13 -6.15 -13.87
C HIS A 177 -5.43 -6.00 -12.52
N LEU A 178 -6.04 -6.47 -11.43
CA LEU A 178 -5.42 -6.50 -10.09
C LEU A 178 -4.28 -7.53 -9.97
N ALA A 179 -4.30 -8.60 -10.75
CA ALA A 179 -3.42 -9.75 -10.56
C ALA A 179 -1.92 -9.36 -10.52
N LEU A 180 -1.41 -8.70 -11.54
CA LEU A 180 0.01 -8.33 -11.60
C LEU A 180 0.42 -7.25 -10.57
N PRO A 181 -0.35 -6.17 -10.37
CA PRO A 181 -0.07 -5.21 -9.29
C PRO A 181 -0.07 -5.86 -7.90
N VAL A 182 -1.01 -6.73 -7.60
CA VAL A 182 -1.11 -7.47 -6.34
C VAL A 182 0.07 -8.43 -6.16
N LEU A 183 0.47 -9.16 -7.21
CA LEU A 183 1.67 -10.00 -7.17
C LEU A 183 2.93 -9.18 -6.90
N THR A 184 3.05 -8.01 -7.52
CA THR A 184 4.18 -7.10 -7.31
C THR A 184 4.29 -6.69 -5.84
N LEU A 185 3.25 -6.05 -5.31
CA LEU A 185 3.23 -5.57 -3.93
C LEU A 185 3.28 -6.73 -2.94
N GLY A 186 2.60 -7.81 -3.27
CA GLY A 186 2.45 -8.95 -2.41
C GLY A 186 3.72 -9.74 -2.17
N ILE A 187 4.51 -10.00 -3.20
CA ILE A 187 5.79 -10.72 -3.06
C ILE A 187 6.80 -9.88 -2.29
N VAL A 188 6.89 -8.58 -2.60
CA VAL A 188 7.79 -7.66 -1.89
C VAL A 188 7.41 -7.54 -0.42
N GLY A 189 6.13 -7.33 -0.11
CA GLY A 189 5.64 -7.24 1.25
C GLY A 189 5.73 -8.53 2.04
N ALA A 190 5.69 -9.71 1.39
CA ALA A 190 5.76 -11.00 2.08
C ALA A 190 7.15 -11.31 2.66
N ALA A 191 8.21 -10.79 2.07
CA ALA A 191 9.58 -11.14 2.40
C ALA A 191 9.95 -10.95 3.89
N PRO A 192 9.73 -9.79 4.53
CA PRO A 192 10.04 -9.61 5.95
C PRO A 192 9.12 -10.42 6.87
N MET A 193 7.82 -10.53 6.54
CA MET A 193 6.85 -11.29 7.32
C MET A 193 7.16 -12.80 7.29
N MET A 194 7.51 -13.35 6.13
CA MET A 194 7.89 -14.76 5.99
C MET A 194 9.13 -15.11 6.84
N ARG A 195 10.13 -14.22 6.88
CA ARG A 195 11.31 -14.42 7.74
C ARG A 195 10.93 -14.47 9.21
N SER A 196 10.04 -13.58 9.65
CA SER A 196 9.54 -13.53 11.02
C SER A 196 8.78 -14.80 11.37
N VAL A 197 7.81 -15.22 10.56
CA VAL A 197 7.02 -16.46 10.77
C VAL A 197 7.93 -17.67 10.82
N ARG A 198 8.92 -17.80 9.92
CA ARG A 198 9.87 -18.89 9.91
C ARG A 198 10.72 -18.93 11.19
N ALA A 199 11.27 -17.80 11.62
CA ALA A 199 12.09 -17.70 12.81
C ALA A 199 11.31 -18.10 14.07
N SER A 200 10.13 -17.53 14.25
CA SER A 200 9.24 -17.88 15.38
C SER A 200 8.80 -19.34 15.34
N ALA A 201 8.49 -19.89 14.15
CA ALA A 201 8.12 -21.30 14.05
C ALA A 201 9.26 -22.24 14.45
N LEU A 202 10.50 -21.95 14.06
CA LEU A 202 11.67 -22.72 14.48
C LEU A 202 11.93 -22.63 15.98
N GLU A 203 11.75 -21.44 16.56
CA GLU A 203 11.87 -21.22 18.00
C GLU A 203 10.83 -22.03 18.78
N VAL A 204 9.57 -21.96 18.38
CA VAL A 204 8.49 -22.73 19.00
C VAL A 204 8.72 -24.23 18.88
N MET A 205 9.13 -24.73 17.70
CA MET A 205 9.44 -26.16 17.51
C MET A 205 10.62 -26.63 18.36
N GLY A 206 11.58 -25.76 18.69
CA GLY A 206 12.70 -26.03 19.59
C GLY A 206 12.36 -25.87 21.08
N SER A 207 11.16 -25.40 21.42
CA SER A 207 10.80 -25.13 22.82
C SER A 207 10.52 -26.42 23.63
N PRO A 208 10.83 -26.41 24.95
CA PRO A 208 10.49 -27.53 25.82
C PRO A 208 8.99 -27.86 25.82
N ALA A 209 8.12 -26.86 25.73
CA ALA A 209 6.66 -27.04 25.71
C ALA A 209 6.22 -27.84 24.48
N TYR A 210 6.76 -27.52 23.30
CA TYR A 210 6.46 -28.23 22.07
C TYR A 210 6.96 -29.69 22.13
N HIS A 211 8.19 -29.92 22.60
CA HIS A 211 8.75 -31.26 22.75
C HIS A 211 7.97 -32.11 23.77
N CYS A 212 7.56 -31.50 24.89
CA CYS A 212 6.74 -32.18 25.89
C CYS A 212 5.38 -32.58 25.33
N ALA A 213 4.70 -31.68 24.64
CA ALA A 213 3.42 -31.96 23.99
C ALA A 213 3.52 -33.08 22.95
N ASN A 214 4.59 -33.11 22.16
CA ASN A 214 4.85 -34.17 21.17
C ASN A 214 5.15 -35.51 21.87
N ALA A 215 5.93 -35.52 22.94
CA ALA A 215 6.26 -36.74 23.71
C ALA A 215 5.04 -37.36 24.41
N HIS A 216 4.04 -36.55 24.79
CA HIS A 216 2.75 -37.02 25.32
C HIS A 216 1.80 -37.55 24.25
N GLY A 217 2.22 -37.64 22.98
CA GLY A 217 1.44 -38.22 21.89
C GLY A 217 0.30 -37.32 21.38
N ILE A 218 0.37 -36.01 21.58
CA ILE A 218 -0.59 -35.08 20.99
C ILE A 218 -0.58 -35.22 19.46
N ASN A 219 -1.75 -35.31 18.87
CA ASN A 219 -1.92 -35.47 17.42
C ASN A 219 -1.22 -34.31 16.66
N SER A 220 -0.55 -34.61 15.57
CA SER A 220 0.17 -33.64 14.73
C SER A 220 -0.66 -32.45 14.29
N LYS A 221 -1.96 -32.61 14.00
CA LYS A 221 -2.85 -31.49 13.67
C LYS A 221 -3.08 -30.55 14.86
N GLU A 222 -3.29 -31.13 16.05
CA GLU A 222 -3.50 -30.36 17.27
C GLU A 222 -2.18 -29.66 17.69
N LEU A 223 -1.05 -30.36 17.58
CA LEU A 223 0.27 -29.82 17.83
C LEU A 223 0.55 -28.61 16.90
N PHE A 224 0.16 -28.73 15.62
CA PHE A 224 0.29 -27.63 14.67
C PHE A 224 -0.58 -26.42 15.05
N TRP A 225 -1.90 -26.60 15.19
CA TRP A 225 -2.82 -25.47 15.36
C TRP A 225 -2.75 -24.82 16.74
N LYS A 226 -2.62 -25.60 17.82
CA LYS A 226 -2.63 -25.07 19.18
C LYS A 226 -1.27 -24.54 19.64
N TYR A 227 -0.19 -25.24 19.30
CA TYR A 227 1.15 -24.93 19.81
C TYR A 227 1.96 -24.14 18.78
N LEU A 228 2.08 -24.64 17.55
CA LEU A 228 2.97 -24.03 16.58
C LEU A 228 2.35 -22.78 15.94
N PHE A 229 1.18 -22.91 15.32
CA PHE A 229 0.58 -21.84 14.54
C PHE A 229 0.31 -20.59 15.38
N ARG A 230 -0.36 -20.77 16.51
CA ARG A 230 -0.74 -19.66 17.38
C ARG A 230 0.47 -18.90 17.94
N GLU A 231 1.42 -19.63 18.53
CA GLU A 231 2.60 -19.03 19.16
C GLU A 231 3.52 -18.37 18.13
N SER A 232 3.67 -18.97 16.93
CA SER A 232 4.54 -18.42 15.88
C SER A 232 4.02 -17.14 15.26
N LEU A 233 2.71 -16.86 15.34
CA LEU A 233 2.10 -15.66 14.77
C LEU A 233 2.06 -14.46 15.73
N VAL A 234 2.47 -14.63 17.00
CA VAL A 234 2.45 -13.55 17.99
C VAL A 234 3.21 -12.28 17.53
N PRO A 235 4.40 -12.34 16.92
CA PRO A 235 5.10 -11.13 16.47
C PRO A 235 4.59 -10.56 15.14
N LEU A 236 3.69 -11.27 14.44
CA LEU A 236 3.27 -10.92 13.09
C LEU A 236 2.40 -9.64 13.00
N PRO A 237 1.47 -9.33 13.92
CA PRO A 237 0.58 -8.17 13.78
C PRO A 237 1.30 -6.84 13.67
N VAL A 238 2.29 -6.57 14.52
CA VAL A 238 3.06 -5.32 14.46
C VAL A 238 3.84 -5.21 13.15
N LEU A 239 4.48 -6.31 12.74
CA LEU A 239 5.19 -6.34 11.46
C LEU A 239 4.23 -6.19 10.28
N ALA A 240 3.06 -6.80 10.34
CA ALA A 240 2.01 -6.66 9.34
C ALA A 240 1.52 -5.21 9.23
N GLY A 241 1.32 -4.52 10.37
CA GLY A 241 1.00 -3.10 10.38
C GLY A 241 2.08 -2.23 9.73
N LEU A 242 3.35 -2.49 10.02
CA LEU A 242 4.48 -1.81 9.38
C LEU A 242 4.48 -2.04 7.86
N ILE A 243 4.30 -3.29 7.42
CA ILE A 243 4.28 -3.62 5.98
C ILE A 243 3.09 -2.98 5.28
N PHE A 244 1.89 -3.02 5.88
CA PHE A 244 0.72 -2.37 5.29
C PHE A 244 0.95 -0.86 5.09
N GLY A 245 1.50 -0.18 6.10
CA GLY A 245 1.86 1.23 5.99
C GLY A 245 2.87 1.46 4.85
N ASN A 246 3.93 0.65 4.78
CA ASN A 246 4.94 0.75 3.72
C ASN A 246 4.35 0.49 2.33
N LEU A 247 3.37 -0.41 2.20
CA LEU A 247 2.71 -0.67 0.92
C LEU A 247 1.93 0.55 0.39
N ILE A 248 1.34 1.37 1.27
CA ILE A 248 0.68 2.62 0.84
C ILE A 248 1.70 3.58 0.20
N GLY A 249 2.88 3.75 0.82
CA GLY A 249 3.94 4.58 0.25
C GLY A 249 4.61 3.96 -0.98
N GLY A 250 4.86 2.65 -0.96
CA GLY A 250 5.50 1.89 -2.04
C GLY A 250 4.60 1.69 -3.27
N SER A 251 3.27 1.71 -3.09
CA SER A 251 2.33 1.56 -4.22
C SER A 251 2.43 2.67 -5.27
N VAL A 252 2.98 3.83 -4.94
CA VAL A 252 3.04 5.01 -5.83
C VAL A 252 3.66 4.68 -7.19
N LEU A 253 4.81 4.02 -7.20
CA LEU A 253 5.50 3.67 -8.44
C LEU A 253 4.82 2.49 -9.16
N VAL A 254 4.25 1.55 -8.41
CA VAL A 254 3.46 0.45 -8.97
C VAL A 254 2.20 0.99 -9.63
N GLU A 255 1.47 1.90 -8.97
CA GLU A 255 0.33 2.58 -9.56
C GLU A 255 0.67 3.33 -10.85
N TYR A 256 1.86 3.95 -10.89
CA TYR A 256 2.33 4.65 -12.07
C TYR A 256 2.61 3.68 -13.23
N VAL A 257 3.32 2.58 -12.97
CA VAL A 257 3.64 1.55 -13.97
C VAL A 257 2.40 0.91 -14.57
N PHE A 258 1.40 0.58 -13.73
CA PHE A 258 0.13 -0.02 -14.17
C PHE A 258 -0.95 1.00 -14.57
N SER A 259 -0.63 2.30 -14.61
CA SER A 259 -1.61 3.37 -14.88
C SER A 259 -2.89 3.24 -14.03
N TRP A 260 -2.74 2.92 -12.75
CA TRP A 260 -3.82 2.58 -11.82
C TRP A 260 -4.75 3.74 -11.48
N GLN A 261 -4.28 4.97 -11.71
CA GLN A 261 -5.01 6.23 -11.43
C GLN A 261 -5.45 6.38 -9.96
N GLY A 262 -4.68 5.82 -9.04
CA GLY A 262 -4.91 5.90 -7.62
C GLY A 262 -4.38 7.18 -6.97
N PHE A 263 -4.38 7.17 -5.65
CA PHE A 263 -3.95 8.28 -4.78
C PHE A 263 -2.44 8.50 -4.83
N GLY A 264 -1.65 7.40 -4.95
CA GLY A 264 -0.19 7.48 -5.08
C GLY A 264 0.25 8.07 -6.41
N GLN A 265 -0.33 7.62 -7.53
CA GLN A 265 -0.03 8.17 -8.84
C GLN A 265 -0.42 9.65 -8.96
N TRP A 266 -1.53 10.05 -8.33
CA TRP A 266 -1.96 11.43 -8.26
C TRP A 266 -0.98 12.31 -7.47
N ALA A 267 -0.47 11.81 -6.35
CA ALA A 267 0.56 12.51 -5.57
C ALA A 267 1.86 12.67 -6.36
N LEU A 268 2.28 11.64 -7.09
CA LEU A 268 3.48 11.70 -7.94
C LEU A 268 3.33 12.78 -9.03
N ARG A 269 2.17 12.84 -9.69
CA ARG A 269 1.88 13.91 -10.65
C ARG A 269 1.91 15.29 -9.99
N GLY A 270 1.30 15.42 -8.81
CA GLY A 270 1.36 16.65 -8.02
C GLY A 270 2.78 17.07 -7.68
N LEU A 271 3.67 16.12 -7.36
CA LEU A 271 5.09 16.38 -7.10
C LEU A 271 5.81 16.91 -8.35
N LEU A 272 5.62 16.25 -9.48
CA LEU A 272 6.26 16.63 -10.75
C LEU A 272 5.79 18.01 -11.22
N LEU A 273 4.52 18.35 -10.98
CA LEU A 273 3.89 19.61 -11.36
C LEU A 273 3.92 20.67 -10.25
N ARG A 274 4.55 20.39 -9.11
CA ARG A 274 4.68 21.29 -7.95
C ARG A 274 3.32 21.75 -7.37
N ASP A 275 2.33 20.89 -7.40
CA ASP A 275 1.01 21.14 -6.83
C ASP A 275 1.04 20.93 -5.30
N TYR A 276 1.41 21.98 -4.58
CA TYR A 276 1.63 21.91 -3.13
C TYR A 276 0.42 21.44 -2.32
N PRO A 277 -0.84 21.91 -2.57
CA PRO A 277 -2.01 21.38 -1.88
C PRO A 277 -2.16 19.87 -2.02
N VAL A 278 -1.94 19.34 -3.24
CA VAL A 278 -1.97 17.90 -3.54
C VAL A 278 -0.94 17.13 -2.73
N ILE A 279 0.32 17.59 -2.74
CA ILE A 279 1.41 16.91 -2.04
C ILE A 279 1.20 16.95 -0.52
N GLN A 280 0.79 18.11 0.02
CA GLN A 280 0.52 18.27 1.45
C GLN A 280 -0.62 17.37 1.92
N ALA A 281 -1.70 17.30 1.14
CA ALA A 281 -2.82 16.42 1.42
C ALA A 281 -2.42 14.94 1.38
N PHE A 282 -1.64 14.52 0.38
CA PHE A 282 -1.11 13.17 0.30
C PHE A 282 -0.32 12.79 1.56
N VAL A 283 0.63 13.62 1.96
CA VAL A 283 1.45 13.36 3.16
C VAL A 283 0.60 13.26 4.42
N LEU A 284 -0.35 14.19 4.62
CA LEU A 284 -1.20 14.18 5.81
C LEU A 284 -2.14 12.97 5.86
N VAL A 285 -2.78 12.65 4.75
CA VAL A 285 -3.70 11.50 4.66
C VAL A 285 -2.92 10.21 4.87
N THR A 286 -1.76 10.05 4.23
CA THR A 286 -0.90 8.88 4.41
C THR A 286 -0.42 8.75 5.85
N ALA A 287 0.02 9.84 6.49
CA ALA A 287 0.42 9.85 7.90
C ALA A 287 -0.75 9.46 8.82
N GLY A 288 -1.96 9.95 8.54
CA GLY A 288 -3.17 9.55 9.27
C GLY A 288 -3.45 8.05 9.15
N PHE A 289 -3.31 7.48 7.96
CA PHE A 289 -3.44 6.03 7.76
C PHE A 289 -2.38 5.24 8.53
N TYR A 290 -1.12 5.70 8.55
CA TYR A 290 -0.08 5.06 9.37
C TYR A 290 -0.49 4.98 10.84
N VAL A 291 -0.94 6.09 11.43
CA VAL A 291 -1.37 6.12 12.83
C VAL A 291 -2.51 5.14 13.09
N ILE A 292 -3.53 5.12 12.22
CA ILE A 292 -4.68 4.21 12.37
C ILE A 292 -4.24 2.75 12.26
N ILE A 293 -3.38 2.42 11.30
CA ILE A 293 -2.92 1.05 11.07
C ILE A 293 -2.07 0.54 12.24
N PHE A 294 -1.17 1.38 12.77
CA PHE A 294 -0.39 1.00 13.94
C PHE A 294 -1.27 0.81 15.17
N LEU A 295 -2.26 1.68 15.38
CA LEU A 295 -3.23 1.50 16.46
C LEU A 295 -3.97 0.15 16.32
N ILE A 296 -4.42 -0.20 15.12
CA ILE A 296 -5.08 -1.49 14.86
C ILE A 296 -4.10 -2.64 15.13
N ALA A 297 -2.85 -2.54 14.68
CA ALA A 297 -1.83 -3.56 14.89
C ALA A 297 -1.55 -3.79 16.38
N ASP A 298 -1.43 -2.71 17.16
CA ASP A 298 -1.22 -2.78 18.62
C ASP A 298 -2.43 -3.42 19.33
N ILE A 299 -3.65 -3.06 18.95
CA ILE A 299 -4.87 -3.68 19.48
C ILE A 299 -4.89 -5.18 19.17
N VAL A 300 -4.62 -5.57 17.93
CA VAL A 300 -4.58 -6.98 17.52
C VAL A 300 -3.49 -7.74 18.28
N GLN A 301 -2.33 -7.14 18.49
CA GLN A 301 -1.26 -7.75 19.26
C GLN A 301 -1.65 -7.94 20.73
N ALA A 302 -2.28 -6.96 21.36
CA ALA A 302 -2.75 -7.06 22.73
C ALA A 302 -3.79 -8.21 22.92
N PHE A 303 -4.60 -8.50 21.88
CA PHE A 303 -5.51 -9.66 21.91
C PHE A 303 -4.78 -11.01 21.72
N LEU A 304 -3.70 -11.04 20.97
CA LEU A 304 -2.95 -12.27 20.69
C LEU A 304 -1.95 -12.62 21.80
N ASP A 305 -1.34 -11.64 22.43
CA ASP A 305 -0.38 -11.82 23.53
C ASP A 305 -0.94 -11.28 24.85
N PRO A 306 -1.53 -12.14 25.70
CA PRO A 306 -2.07 -11.72 27.00
C PRO A 306 -0.98 -11.34 28.02
N ARG A 307 0.29 -11.48 27.68
CA ARG A 307 1.42 -11.09 28.55
C ARG A 307 1.70 -9.59 28.49
N ILE A 308 1.23 -8.91 27.43
CA ILE A 308 1.31 -7.46 27.30
C ILE A 308 0.14 -6.88 28.10
N ARG A 309 0.37 -6.67 29.41
CA ARG A 309 -0.53 -5.85 30.24
C ARG A 309 0.10 -4.47 30.38
N TYR A 310 -0.58 -3.46 29.88
CA TYR A 310 -0.28 -2.05 30.16
C TYR A 310 -0.71 -1.70 31.58
#